data_c8f50b5baf3c8017c6508e87ebb425c9
#
_entry.id   c8f50b5baf3c8017c6508e87ebb425c9
#
_cell.length_a   1.000
_cell.length_b   1.000
_cell.length_c   1.000
_cell.angle_alpha   90.00
_cell.angle_beta   90.00
_cell.angle_gamma   90.00
#
_symmetry.space_group_name_H-M   'P 1'
#
loop_
_entity.id
_entity.type
_entity.pdbx_description
1 polymer ?
#
loop_
_entity_poly.entity_id
_entity_poly.type
_entity_poly.pdbx_seq_one_letter_code
_entity_poly.pdbx_strand_id
1 'polypeptide(L)'
;PIITNEEHKKLSKRSGHSSFEDLIEQGFVTEAVINYVALLGWSPSTNEEIFSLEELVKEFDYHHINKSPAVFDVQKLKWMNSEYIKAMDFDKYYELALPYIKEVIKKDLDLKFIAELVKTRIEVFPDIKDHIDFLEELPDYDIAMYTHKKMKTNSENSKEVLEEILPALEALDDYSVASLEEVIMNYIQGKG
;
A
#
# COMPACT_ATOMS: atom_id res chain seq x y z
N PRO A 1 5.36 25.04 -15.82
CA PRO A 1 5.06 25.45 -14.44
C PRO A 1 6.27 25.33 -13.52
N ILE A 2 6.28 26.05 -12.39
CA ILE A 2 7.24 25.83 -11.31
C ILE A 2 6.61 24.84 -10.34
N ILE A 3 7.36 23.82 -9.91
CA ILE A 3 6.89 22.86 -8.91
C ILE A 3 7.24 23.40 -7.51
N THR A 4 6.22 23.40 -6.65
CA THR A 4 6.32 23.91 -5.27
C THR A 4 5.90 22.81 -4.28
N ASN A 5 6.23 22.98 -3.01
CA ASN A 5 5.65 22.19 -1.94
C ASN A 5 4.26 22.76 -1.54
N GLU A 6 3.61 22.12 -0.56
CA GLU A 6 2.29 22.53 -0.03
C GLU A 6 2.28 23.97 0.53
N GLU A 7 3.44 24.47 0.99
CA GLU A 7 3.60 25.86 1.44
C GLU A 7 3.84 26.85 0.29
N HIS A 8 3.68 26.42 -0.97
CA HIS A 8 3.97 27.18 -2.19
C HIS A 8 5.43 27.66 -2.32
N LYS A 9 6.36 27.02 -1.60
CA LYS A 9 7.79 27.28 -1.74
C LYS A 9 8.38 26.36 -2.80
N LYS A 10 9.31 26.88 -3.60
CA LYS A 10 10.00 26.08 -4.62
C LYS A 10 10.64 24.84 -3.98
N LEU A 11 10.43 23.66 -4.60
CA LEU A 11 11.10 22.42 -4.18
C LEU A 11 12.63 22.61 -4.21
N SER A 12 13.29 22.07 -3.21
CA SER A 12 14.74 22.10 -3.08
C SER A 12 15.27 20.70 -2.80
N LYS A 13 16.55 20.45 -3.11
CA LYS A 13 17.22 19.17 -2.81
C LYS A 13 17.18 18.75 -1.32
N ARG A 14 16.84 19.67 -0.42
CA ARG A 14 16.70 19.39 1.02
C ARG A 14 15.31 18.89 1.42
N SER A 15 14.35 18.88 0.52
CA SER A 15 12.96 18.45 0.81
C SER A 15 12.74 16.94 0.70
N GLY A 16 13.77 16.15 0.35
CA GLY A 16 13.70 14.68 0.33
C GLY A 16 12.94 14.05 -0.85
N HIS A 17 12.32 14.87 -1.71
CA HIS A 17 11.54 14.40 -2.88
C HIS A 17 11.90 15.22 -4.13
N SER A 18 13.18 15.54 -4.29
CA SER A 18 13.61 16.56 -5.28
C SER A 18 14.25 15.97 -6.51
N SER A 19 14.60 14.71 -6.53
CA SER A 19 15.14 14.01 -7.68
C SER A 19 14.35 12.74 -8.00
N PHE A 20 14.47 12.27 -9.23
CA PHE A 20 13.90 11.00 -9.64
C PHE A 20 14.51 9.83 -8.83
N GLU A 21 15.82 9.87 -8.61
CA GLU A 21 16.54 8.85 -7.87
C GLU A 21 16.04 8.74 -6.42
N ASP A 22 15.80 9.88 -5.75
CA ASP A 22 15.24 9.90 -4.39
C ASP A 22 13.88 9.19 -4.32
N LEU A 23 13.05 9.34 -5.36
CA LEU A 23 11.73 8.69 -5.40
C LEU A 23 11.86 7.19 -5.64
N ILE A 24 12.77 6.75 -6.52
CA ILE A 24 13.02 5.33 -6.74
C ILE A 24 13.55 4.66 -5.47
N GLU A 25 14.48 5.30 -4.75
CA GLU A 25 14.99 4.80 -3.47
C GLU A 25 13.89 4.70 -2.38
N GLN A 26 12.87 5.55 -2.46
CA GLN A 26 11.68 5.49 -1.60
C GLN A 26 10.67 4.41 -2.01
N GLY A 27 10.95 3.65 -3.07
CA GLY A 27 10.13 2.52 -3.52
C GLY A 27 8.98 2.89 -4.46
N PHE A 28 9.03 4.07 -5.09
CA PHE A 28 8.13 4.39 -6.18
C PHE A 28 8.56 3.70 -7.48
N VAL A 29 7.60 3.26 -8.28
CA VAL A 29 7.89 2.68 -9.59
C VAL A 29 8.06 3.78 -10.64
N THR A 30 8.95 3.54 -11.58
CA THR A 30 9.31 4.51 -12.63
C THR A 30 8.08 5.03 -13.39
N GLU A 31 7.20 4.12 -13.76
CA GLU A 31 5.99 4.42 -14.53
C GLU A 31 5.05 5.37 -13.76
N ALA A 32 4.88 5.15 -12.45
CA ALA A 32 4.07 6.02 -11.59
C ALA A 32 4.68 7.42 -11.48
N VAL A 33 6.00 7.51 -11.29
CA VAL A 33 6.71 8.80 -11.20
C VAL A 33 6.58 9.58 -12.50
N ILE A 34 6.77 8.94 -13.66
CA ILE A 34 6.64 9.59 -14.97
C ILE A 34 5.23 10.11 -15.18
N ASN A 35 4.21 9.28 -14.91
CA ASN A 35 2.82 9.69 -15.06
C ASN A 35 2.48 10.87 -14.12
N TYR A 36 2.88 10.78 -12.86
CA TYR A 36 2.65 11.84 -11.89
C TYR A 36 3.30 13.17 -12.31
N VAL A 37 4.56 13.13 -12.74
CA VAL A 37 5.28 14.33 -13.20
C VAL A 37 4.62 14.95 -14.43
N ALA A 38 4.10 14.14 -15.36
CA ALA A 38 3.34 14.63 -16.51
C ALA A 38 2.11 15.44 -16.03
N LEU A 39 1.33 14.90 -15.09
CA LEU A 39 0.12 15.56 -14.57
C LEU A 39 0.41 16.81 -13.72
N LEU A 40 1.62 17.01 -13.20
CA LEU A 40 1.98 18.23 -12.47
C LEU A 40 1.93 19.49 -13.35
N GLY A 41 2.09 19.33 -14.64
CA GLY A 41 2.15 20.50 -15.55
C GLY A 41 1.23 20.39 -16.75
N TRP A 42 0.53 19.29 -16.91
CA TRP A 42 -0.34 19.01 -18.03
C TRP A 42 -1.68 18.46 -17.53
N SER A 43 -2.75 18.73 -18.28
CA SER A 43 -4.09 18.20 -18.01
C SER A 43 -4.55 17.40 -19.22
N PRO A 44 -4.91 16.10 -19.03
CA PRO A 44 -5.47 15.29 -20.10
C PRO A 44 -6.84 15.85 -20.56
N SER A 45 -7.29 15.44 -21.72
CA SER A 45 -8.62 15.76 -22.23
C SER A 45 -9.75 14.99 -21.53
N THR A 46 -9.39 13.95 -20.80
CA THR A 46 -10.29 13.09 -20.02
C THR A 46 -10.10 13.32 -18.52
N ASN A 47 -10.91 12.62 -17.69
CA ASN A 47 -10.72 12.60 -16.23
C ASN A 47 -9.81 11.45 -15.77
N GLU A 48 -9.14 10.78 -16.68
CA GLU A 48 -8.20 9.71 -16.37
C GLU A 48 -6.93 10.29 -15.77
N GLU A 49 -6.36 9.60 -14.78
CA GLU A 49 -5.15 10.00 -14.09
C GLU A 49 -4.05 8.91 -14.16
N ILE A 50 -4.40 7.68 -14.52
CA ILE A 50 -3.46 6.56 -14.64
C ILE A 50 -3.29 6.21 -16.12
N PHE A 51 -2.07 6.35 -16.62
CA PHE A 51 -1.73 6.14 -18.01
C PHE A 51 -0.47 5.27 -18.13
N SER A 52 -0.48 4.27 -18.99
CA SER A 52 0.76 3.68 -19.45
C SER A 52 1.64 4.73 -20.17
N LEU A 53 2.93 4.46 -20.31
CA LEU A 53 3.82 5.36 -21.04
C LEU A 53 3.37 5.56 -22.50
N GLU A 54 2.84 4.49 -23.14
CA GLU A 54 2.32 4.55 -24.50
C GLU A 54 1.08 5.44 -24.62
N GLU A 55 0.17 5.34 -23.65
CA GLU A 55 -1.01 6.21 -23.56
C GLU A 55 -0.62 7.65 -23.28
N LEU A 56 0.33 7.91 -22.36
CA LEU A 56 0.86 9.25 -22.14
C LEU A 56 1.44 9.87 -23.39
N VAL A 57 2.24 9.12 -24.16
CA VAL A 57 2.83 9.62 -25.43
C VAL A 57 1.75 9.96 -26.45
N LYS A 58 0.67 9.18 -26.50
CA LYS A 58 -0.45 9.38 -27.43
C LYS A 58 -1.35 10.55 -27.04
N GLU A 59 -1.63 10.70 -25.73
CA GLU A 59 -2.58 11.70 -25.22
C GLU A 59 -1.92 13.06 -24.93
N PHE A 60 -0.58 13.09 -24.76
CA PHE A 60 0.13 14.29 -24.39
C PHE A 60 0.06 15.36 -25.49
N ASP A 61 -0.61 16.47 -25.16
CA ASP A 61 -0.67 17.67 -25.99
C ASP A 61 -0.05 18.86 -25.24
N TYR A 62 1.03 19.39 -25.78
CA TYR A 62 1.74 20.55 -25.20
C TYR A 62 0.87 21.81 -25.12
N HIS A 63 -0.22 21.91 -25.86
CA HIS A 63 -1.18 23.03 -25.78
C HIS A 63 -1.97 23.01 -24.46
N HIS A 64 -2.07 21.86 -23.79
CA HIS A 64 -2.69 21.70 -22.51
C HIS A 64 -1.74 21.84 -21.32
N ILE A 65 -0.53 22.36 -21.56
CA ILE A 65 0.41 22.64 -20.47
C ILE A 65 -0.05 23.85 -19.65
N ASN A 66 -0.21 23.65 -18.36
CA ASN A 66 -0.56 24.69 -17.39
C ASN A 66 0.62 25.64 -17.15
N LYS A 67 0.35 26.95 -17.10
CA LYS A 67 1.35 27.96 -16.76
C LYS A 67 1.44 28.23 -15.26
N SER A 68 0.42 27.85 -14.50
CA SER A 68 0.37 28.02 -13.04
C SER A 68 1.37 27.12 -12.33
N PRO A 69 1.88 27.52 -11.16
CA PRO A 69 2.66 26.63 -10.31
C PRO A 69 1.88 25.37 -9.95
N ALA A 70 2.56 24.22 -9.95
CA ALA A 70 2.00 22.96 -9.53
C ALA A 70 2.52 22.59 -8.12
N VAL A 71 1.65 22.10 -7.26
CA VAL A 71 2.03 21.61 -5.92
C VAL A 71 2.41 20.13 -6.02
N PHE A 72 3.57 19.77 -5.49
CA PHE A 72 3.99 18.38 -5.37
C PHE A 72 3.29 17.75 -4.17
N ASP A 73 2.33 16.88 -4.47
CA ASP A 73 1.52 16.14 -3.50
C ASP A 73 2.02 14.70 -3.40
N VAL A 74 2.70 14.38 -2.31
CA VAL A 74 3.25 13.03 -2.05
C VAL A 74 2.13 12.01 -1.86
N GLN A 75 1.01 12.38 -1.26
CA GLN A 75 -0.10 11.46 -1.05
C GLN A 75 -0.73 11.04 -2.38
N LYS A 76 -0.90 12.00 -3.29
CA LYS A 76 -1.35 11.69 -4.65
C LYS A 76 -0.37 10.78 -5.38
N LEU A 77 0.94 11.02 -5.28
CA LEU A 77 1.95 10.15 -5.88
C LEU A 77 1.91 8.74 -5.29
N LYS A 78 1.76 8.60 -3.98
CA LYS A 78 1.62 7.30 -3.30
C LYS A 78 0.39 6.54 -3.78
N TRP A 79 -0.77 7.22 -3.84
CA TRP A 79 -1.98 6.61 -4.39
C TRP A 79 -1.77 6.15 -5.83
N MET A 80 -1.23 6.99 -6.71
CA MET A 80 -0.94 6.59 -8.09
C MET A 80 -0.01 5.37 -8.13
N ASN A 81 1.05 5.38 -7.33
CA ASN A 81 2.00 4.28 -7.24
C ASN A 81 1.32 2.97 -6.82
N SER A 82 0.40 3.02 -5.86
CA SER A 82 -0.37 1.84 -5.46
C SER A 82 -1.20 1.25 -6.60
N GLU A 83 -1.77 2.09 -7.48
CA GLU A 83 -2.52 1.63 -8.64
C GLU A 83 -1.61 0.92 -9.67
N TYR A 84 -0.39 1.45 -9.90
CA TYR A 84 0.60 0.77 -10.74
C TYR A 84 1.08 -0.56 -10.14
N ILE A 85 1.31 -0.62 -8.82
CA ILE A 85 1.67 -1.88 -8.14
C ILE A 85 0.56 -2.90 -8.27
N LYS A 86 -0.71 -2.52 -8.04
CA LYS A 86 -1.88 -3.40 -8.18
C LYS A 86 -2.03 -3.95 -9.59
N ALA A 87 -1.81 -3.11 -10.61
CA ALA A 87 -1.91 -3.49 -12.02
C ALA A 87 -0.71 -4.28 -12.55
N MET A 88 0.43 -4.25 -11.83
CA MET A 88 1.67 -4.90 -12.26
C MET A 88 1.50 -6.42 -12.36
N ASP A 89 2.12 -7.02 -13.39
CA ASP A 89 2.25 -8.47 -13.47
C ASP A 89 2.86 -9.04 -12.19
N PHE A 90 2.37 -10.21 -11.74
CA PHE A 90 2.75 -10.74 -10.44
C PHE A 90 4.23 -11.12 -10.36
N ASP A 91 4.81 -11.68 -11.41
CA ASP A 91 6.21 -12.09 -11.38
C ASP A 91 7.13 -10.86 -11.32
N LYS A 92 6.82 -9.80 -12.10
CA LYS A 92 7.53 -8.51 -12.02
C LYS A 92 7.38 -7.88 -10.62
N TYR A 93 6.17 -7.88 -10.08
CA TYR A 93 5.92 -7.38 -8.72
C TYR A 93 6.72 -8.17 -7.68
N TYR A 94 6.70 -9.50 -7.77
CA TYR A 94 7.41 -10.37 -6.83
C TYR A 94 8.92 -10.14 -6.84
N GLU A 95 9.52 -9.96 -8.02
CA GLU A 95 10.94 -9.62 -8.12
C GLU A 95 11.31 -8.35 -7.36
N LEU A 96 10.46 -7.31 -7.46
CA LEU A 96 10.66 -6.03 -6.78
C LEU A 96 10.35 -6.10 -5.27
N ALA A 97 9.37 -6.89 -4.87
CA ALA A 97 8.95 -7.06 -3.48
C ALA A 97 9.91 -7.96 -2.67
N LEU A 98 10.52 -8.95 -3.32
CA LEU A 98 11.31 -10.00 -2.68
C LEU A 98 12.43 -9.48 -1.78
N PRO A 99 13.22 -8.46 -2.14
CA PRO A 99 14.24 -7.89 -1.24
C PRO A 99 13.66 -7.39 0.07
N TYR A 100 12.51 -6.70 0.03
CA TYR A 100 11.84 -6.16 1.22
C TYR A 100 11.26 -7.27 2.10
N ILE A 101 10.68 -8.31 1.50
CA ILE A 101 10.17 -9.48 2.23
C ILE A 101 11.33 -10.21 2.92
N LYS A 102 12.44 -10.47 2.22
CA LYS A 102 13.61 -11.16 2.76
C LYS A 102 14.36 -10.37 3.83
N GLU A 103 14.19 -9.06 3.88
CA GLU A 103 14.75 -8.23 4.95
C GLU A 103 14.09 -8.55 6.29
N VAL A 104 12.80 -8.87 6.30
CA VAL A 104 12.00 -9.18 7.49
C VAL A 104 11.94 -10.68 7.75
N ILE A 105 11.47 -11.45 6.77
CA ILE A 105 11.18 -12.88 6.91
C ILE A 105 12.47 -13.71 6.79
N LYS A 106 12.81 -14.42 7.87
CA LYS A 106 13.93 -15.37 7.95
C LYS A 106 13.46 -16.81 8.10
N LYS A 107 12.20 -16.99 8.53
CA LYS A 107 11.54 -18.29 8.62
C LYS A 107 11.31 -18.90 7.24
N ASP A 108 11.19 -20.21 7.19
CA ASP A 108 10.82 -20.96 5.98
C ASP A 108 9.31 -20.84 5.74
N LEU A 109 8.92 -19.75 5.08
CA LEU A 109 7.53 -19.43 4.74
C LEU A 109 7.38 -19.28 3.21
N ASP A 110 6.17 -19.43 2.71
CA ASP A 110 5.85 -19.17 1.29
C ASP A 110 5.91 -17.66 1.00
N LEU A 111 7.06 -17.20 0.51
CA LEU A 111 7.30 -15.79 0.22
C LEU A 111 6.46 -15.27 -0.96
N LYS A 112 6.04 -16.16 -1.90
CA LYS A 112 5.13 -15.76 -2.99
C LYS A 112 3.74 -15.48 -2.46
N PHE A 113 3.24 -16.35 -1.60
CA PHE A 113 1.95 -16.15 -0.95
C PHE A 113 1.94 -14.87 -0.09
N ILE A 114 3.00 -14.62 0.69
CA ILE A 114 3.15 -13.37 1.44
C ILE A 114 3.12 -12.15 0.51
N ALA A 115 3.85 -12.20 -0.59
CA ALA A 115 3.86 -11.12 -1.58
C ALA A 115 2.46 -10.84 -2.16
N GLU A 116 1.71 -11.90 -2.47
CA GLU A 116 0.33 -11.78 -2.98
C GLU A 116 -0.59 -11.10 -1.97
N LEU A 117 -0.51 -11.49 -0.69
CA LEU A 117 -1.34 -10.93 0.38
C LEU A 117 -1.14 -9.41 0.57
N VAL A 118 0.07 -8.91 0.36
CA VAL A 118 0.38 -7.48 0.62
C VAL A 118 0.33 -6.61 -0.63
N LYS A 119 0.27 -7.18 -1.83
CA LYS A 119 0.29 -6.46 -3.11
C LYS A 119 -0.73 -5.32 -3.18
N THR A 120 -1.93 -5.52 -2.66
CA THR A 120 -3.01 -4.54 -2.70
C THR A 120 -3.05 -3.59 -1.51
N ARG A 121 -2.12 -3.75 -0.55
CA ARG A 121 -2.11 -3.04 0.73
C ARG A 121 -1.02 -1.99 0.83
N ILE A 122 -0.07 -2.00 -0.08
CA ILE A 122 1.10 -1.10 -0.06
C ILE A 122 0.93 0.05 -1.04
N GLU A 123 1.47 1.20 -0.67
CA GLU A 123 1.59 2.36 -1.55
C GLU A 123 2.99 2.48 -2.14
N VAL A 124 4.02 2.04 -1.41
CA VAL A 124 5.41 1.93 -1.84
C VAL A 124 6.00 0.61 -1.36
N PHE A 125 7.05 0.10 -2.01
CA PHE A 125 7.63 -1.20 -1.65
C PHE A 125 8.13 -1.30 -0.19
N PRO A 126 8.73 -0.27 0.42
CA PRO A 126 9.11 -0.32 1.84
C PRO A 126 7.98 -0.61 2.82
N ASP A 127 6.71 -0.27 2.47
CA ASP A 127 5.55 -0.53 3.32
C ASP A 127 5.35 -2.03 3.59
N ILE A 128 5.88 -2.90 2.71
CA ILE A 128 5.81 -4.36 2.88
C ILE A 128 6.27 -4.77 4.28
N LYS A 129 7.33 -4.16 4.79
CA LYS A 129 7.93 -4.52 6.09
C LYS A 129 6.93 -4.40 7.24
N ASP A 130 6.18 -3.30 7.27
CA ASP A 130 5.22 -3.00 8.32
C ASP A 130 3.95 -3.89 8.23
N HIS A 131 3.74 -4.53 7.08
CA HIS A 131 2.62 -5.44 6.86
C HIS A 131 2.93 -6.91 7.15
N ILE A 132 4.20 -7.29 7.34
CA ILE A 132 4.60 -8.69 7.47
C ILE A 132 5.48 -8.98 8.69
N ASP A 133 5.88 -7.98 9.47
CA ASP A 133 6.77 -8.10 10.63
C ASP A 133 6.27 -9.13 11.65
N PHE A 134 4.96 -9.16 11.90
CA PHE A 134 4.31 -10.09 12.82
C PHE A 134 4.42 -11.57 12.39
N LEU A 135 4.71 -11.86 11.12
CA LEU A 135 4.93 -13.23 10.64
C LEU A 135 6.29 -13.78 11.10
N GLU A 136 7.26 -12.91 11.26
CA GLU A 136 8.58 -13.28 11.79
C GLU A 136 8.57 -13.33 13.31
N GLU A 137 8.13 -12.26 13.95
CA GLU A 137 8.01 -12.14 15.40
C GLU A 137 6.87 -11.18 15.73
N LEU A 138 6.06 -11.54 16.72
CA LEU A 138 5.01 -10.65 17.18
C LEU A 138 5.64 -9.41 17.81
N PRO A 139 5.45 -8.21 17.22
CA PRO A 139 6.03 -6.99 17.75
C PRO A 139 5.40 -6.60 19.07
N ASP A 140 6.12 -5.80 19.87
CA ASP A 140 5.53 -5.15 21.03
C ASP A 140 4.41 -4.19 20.58
N TYR A 141 3.24 -4.34 21.17
CA TYR A 141 2.07 -3.51 20.84
C TYR A 141 1.38 -2.98 22.08
N ASP A 142 0.75 -1.82 21.96
CA ASP A 142 -0.04 -1.22 23.03
C ASP A 142 -1.37 -1.95 23.19
N ILE A 143 -1.65 -2.48 24.38
CA ILE A 143 -2.92 -3.14 24.74
C ILE A 143 -4.11 -2.19 24.50
N ALA A 144 -3.91 -0.89 24.52
CA ALA A 144 -4.94 0.10 24.20
C ALA A 144 -5.55 -0.08 22.79
N MET A 145 -4.83 -0.72 21.84
CA MET A 145 -5.34 -1.03 20.49
C MET A 145 -6.60 -1.91 20.51
N TYR A 146 -6.82 -2.71 21.55
CA TYR A 146 -8.04 -3.51 21.71
C TYR A 146 -9.26 -2.69 22.13
N THR A 147 -9.08 -1.40 22.45
CA THR A 147 -10.16 -0.54 22.94
C THR A 147 -10.74 0.30 21.81
N HIS A 148 -12.01 0.03 21.44
CA HIS A 148 -12.70 0.78 20.40
C HIS A 148 -14.13 1.14 20.80
N LYS A 149 -14.40 2.46 21.01
CA LYS A 149 -15.69 2.96 21.55
C LYS A 149 -16.91 2.54 20.73
N LYS A 150 -16.85 2.64 19.39
CA LYS A 150 -17.99 2.28 18.52
C LYS A 150 -18.28 0.78 18.51
N MET A 151 -17.23 -0.04 18.56
CA MET A 151 -17.36 -1.51 18.59
C MET A 151 -17.55 -2.05 20.00
N LYS A 152 -17.45 -1.18 21.04
CA LYS A 152 -17.58 -1.54 22.44
C LYS A 152 -16.58 -2.63 22.88
N THR A 153 -15.38 -2.64 22.26
CA THR A 153 -14.30 -3.54 22.62
C THR A 153 -13.38 -2.93 23.66
N ASN A 154 -12.79 -3.77 24.48
CA ASN A 154 -11.72 -3.49 25.43
C ASN A 154 -10.81 -4.73 25.55
N SER A 155 -9.72 -4.65 26.32
CA SER A 155 -8.77 -5.75 26.45
C SER A 155 -9.38 -7.02 27.03
N GLU A 156 -10.36 -6.90 27.93
CA GLU A 156 -10.98 -8.06 28.60
C GLU A 156 -11.88 -8.83 27.63
N ASN A 157 -12.87 -8.14 27.01
CA ASN A 157 -13.80 -8.81 26.10
C ASN A 157 -13.11 -9.24 24.79
N SER A 158 -12.07 -8.53 24.34
CA SER A 158 -11.27 -8.96 23.20
C SER A 158 -10.49 -10.23 23.50
N LYS A 159 -9.94 -10.36 24.70
CA LYS A 159 -9.27 -11.59 25.13
C LYS A 159 -10.24 -12.77 25.17
N GLU A 160 -11.43 -12.59 25.76
CA GLU A 160 -12.48 -13.61 25.81
C GLU A 160 -12.86 -14.10 24.39
N VAL A 161 -13.11 -13.18 23.48
CA VAL A 161 -13.42 -13.50 22.07
C VAL A 161 -12.30 -14.29 21.41
N LEU A 162 -11.05 -13.89 21.59
CA LEU A 162 -9.90 -14.59 21.01
C LEU A 162 -9.72 -16.00 21.59
N GLU A 163 -9.87 -16.16 22.91
CA GLU A 163 -9.77 -17.46 23.58
C GLU A 163 -10.90 -18.42 23.14
N GLU A 164 -12.10 -17.92 22.87
CA GLU A 164 -13.23 -18.72 22.43
C GLU A 164 -13.14 -19.16 20.97
N ILE A 165 -12.66 -18.28 20.06
CA ILE A 165 -12.61 -18.59 18.63
C ILE A 165 -11.37 -19.42 18.26
N LEU A 166 -10.27 -19.30 19.00
CA LEU A 166 -8.99 -19.94 18.71
C LEU A 166 -9.12 -21.45 18.48
N PRO A 167 -9.81 -22.25 19.35
CA PRO A 167 -9.93 -23.68 19.13
C PRO A 167 -10.65 -24.04 17.84
N ALA A 168 -11.63 -23.22 17.42
CA ALA A 168 -12.35 -23.45 16.17
C ALA A 168 -11.46 -23.14 14.94
N LEU A 169 -10.60 -22.14 15.03
CA LEU A 169 -9.62 -21.84 13.99
C LEU A 169 -8.51 -22.90 13.92
N GLU A 170 -8.03 -23.39 15.07
CA GLU A 170 -7.00 -24.45 15.12
C GLU A 170 -7.51 -25.80 14.61
N ALA A 171 -8.82 -26.04 14.64
CA ALA A 171 -9.45 -27.27 14.14
C ALA A 171 -9.68 -27.26 12.63
N LEU A 172 -9.37 -26.17 11.92
CA LEU A 172 -9.51 -26.10 10.47
C LEU A 172 -8.39 -26.88 9.76
N ASP A 173 -8.78 -27.73 8.82
CA ASP A 173 -7.87 -28.39 7.88
C ASP A 173 -7.55 -27.49 6.66
N ASP A 174 -8.44 -26.54 6.36
CA ASP A 174 -8.35 -25.61 5.23
C ASP A 174 -8.47 -24.16 5.72
N TYR A 175 -7.41 -23.36 5.52
CA TYR A 175 -7.35 -21.93 5.84
C TYR A 175 -7.70 -21.05 4.64
N SER A 176 -8.52 -21.54 3.71
CA SER A 176 -9.07 -20.71 2.64
C SER A 176 -9.94 -19.58 3.20
N VAL A 177 -10.09 -18.51 2.42
CA VAL A 177 -10.93 -17.35 2.81
C VAL A 177 -12.35 -17.82 3.14
N ALA A 178 -12.91 -18.74 2.36
CA ALA A 178 -14.27 -19.26 2.56
C ALA A 178 -14.41 -20.01 3.90
N SER A 179 -13.47 -20.89 4.23
CA SER A 179 -13.48 -21.66 5.48
C SER A 179 -13.29 -20.77 6.70
N LEU A 180 -12.38 -19.79 6.63
CA LEU A 180 -12.17 -18.82 7.69
C LEU A 180 -13.40 -17.93 7.90
N GLU A 181 -14.00 -17.45 6.82
CA GLU A 181 -15.21 -16.61 6.87
C GLU A 181 -16.38 -17.39 7.48
N GLU A 182 -16.59 -18.65 7.10
CA GLU A 182 -17.63 -19.51 7.66
C GLU A 182 -17.47 -19.66 9.19
N VAL A 183 -16.28 -19.98 9.66
CA VAL A 183 -16.01 -20.16 11.10
C VAL A 183 -16.26 -18.87 11.87
N ILE A 184 -15.74 -17.75 11.36
CA ILE A 184 -15.90 -16.45 12.01
C ILE A 184 -17.38 -16.03 12.04
N MET A 185 -18.10 -16.20 10.93
CA MET A 185 -19.52 -15.82 10.85
C MET A 185 -20.39 -16.70 11.75
N ASN A 186 -20.12 -18.00 11.83
CA ASN A 186 -20.82 -18.90 12.74
C ASN A 186 -20.60 -18.52 14.21
N TYR A 187 -19.37 -18.15 14.57
CA TYR A 187 -19.07 -17.66 15.91
C TYR A 187 -19.83 -16.36 16.22
N ILE A 188 -19.85 -15.39 15.32
CA ILE A 188 -20.57 -14.11 15.50
C ILE A 188 -22.07 -14.35 15.65
N GLN A 189 -22.68 -15.20 14.81
CA GLN A 189 -24.10 -15.53 14.88
C GLN A 189 -24.49 -16.28 16.15
N GLY A 190 -23.59 -17.09 16.69
CA GLY A 190 -23.81 -17.80 17.96
C GLY A 190 -23.75 -16.91 19.20
N LYS A 191 -23.14 -15.72 19.10
CA LYS A 191 -23.02 -14.73 20.21
C LYS A 191 -24.11 -13.63 20.18
N GLY A 192 -24.85 -13.46 19.09
CA GLY A 192 -25.96 -12.48 18.95
C GLY A 192 -27.26 -13.08 19.30
#